data_d27464b88c6f14d25926d75944e6f76d
#
_entry.id   d27464b88c6f14d25926d75944e6f76d
#
_cell.length_a   1.000
_cell.length_b   1.000
_cell.length_c   1.000
_cell.angle_alpha   90.00
_cell.angle_beta   90.00
_cell.angle_gamma   90.00
#
_symmetry.space_group_name_H-M   'P 1'
#
loop_
_entity.id
_entity.type
_entity.pdbx_description
1 polymer ?
#
loop_
_entity_poly.entity_id
_entity_poly.type
_entity_poly.pdbx_seq_one_letter_code
_entity_poly.pdbx_strand_id
1 'polypeptide(L)'
;TTLWPETELGEGLYPAAARQMTLEVKAACEGAIAAGADYILVNDAHDHAVNIDVSQLPECVEVIRGWTGNPLGMVDGVDSTFDAVMFVGYHSAAGRVGNPLSHTHSTATTEVKLNGKPCSEFLLFSWACAQLGVPTVFLAGDKMLTEDSQDLHPLLHTVAVKDGFGGATKCLQPNLACKKIREMSEKALKQDLSHAGITLPEEFTFEVSYKEHKNAVSKSFYPGFTLVDSHTIRMVTKNYTDILRAVLFCL
;
A
#
# COMPACT_ATOMS: atom_id res chain seq x y z
N THR A 1 0.35 13.58 -2.44
CA THR A 1 1.48 13.57 -3.39
C THR A 1 1.06 13.02 -4.73
N THR A 2 1.46 13.66 -5.82
CA THR A 2 0.97 13.33 -7.17
C THR A 2 2.05 13.32 -8.25
N LEU A 3 3.20 13.94 -8.00
CA LEU A 3 4.32 14.07 -8.95
C LEU A 3 5.64 13.74 -8.25
N TRP A 4 6.63 13.25 -8.98
CA TRP A 4 7.94 12.87 -8.44
C TRP A 4 8.63 13.98 -7.62
N PRO A 5 8.64 15.27 -8.03
CA PRO A 5 9.24 16.34 -7.22
C PRO A 5 8.59 16.52 -5.83
N GLU A 6 7.36 16.05 -5.65
CA GLU A 6 6.65 16.10 -4.37
C GLU A 6 7.01 14.93 -3.45
N THR A 7 7.69 13.90 -3.97
CA THR A 7 8.05 12.69 -3.22
C THR A 7 9.52 12.63 -2.82
N GLU A 8 10.38 13.42 -3.47
CA GLU A 8 11.82 13.39 -3.29
C GLU A 8 12.27 14.19 -2.05
N LEU A 9 13.02 13.55 -1.16
CA LEU A 9 13.65 14.24 -0.03
C LEU A 9 14.63 15.31 -0.54
N GLY A 10 14.49 16.51 0.01
CA GLY A 10 15.33 17.65 -0.38
C GLY A 10 14.73 18.50 -1.50
N GLU A 11 13.70 18.05 -2.17
CA GLU A 11 12.96 18.89 -3.11
C GLU A 11 12.07 19.91 -2.38
N GLY A 12 11.94 21.10 -2.95
CA GLY A 12 11.20 22.21 -2.30
C GLY A 12 9.70 21.91 -2.07
N LEU A 13 9.11 20.98 -2.81
CA LEU A 13 7.71 20.58 -2.70
C LEU A 13 7.47 19.46 -1.67
N TYR A 14 8.49 18.70 -1.29
CA TYR A 14 8.38 17.59 -0.36
C TYR A 14 7.74 17.97 1.00
N PRO A 15 8.11 19.06 1.67
CA PRO A 15 7.50 19.41 2.96
C PRO A 15 5.98 19.61 2.89
N ALA A 16 5.48 20.16 1.78
CA ALA A 16 4.04 20.34 1.57
C ALA A 16 3.34 18.99 1.37
N ALA A 17 3.96 18.07 0.62
CA ALA A 17 3.45 16.72 0.40
C ALA A 17 3.47 15.89 1.70
N ALA A 18 4.56 15.91 2.46
CA ALA A 18 4.66 15.25 3.76
C ALA A 18 3.63 15.78 4.77
N ARG A 19 3.40 17.10 4.78
CA ARG A 19 2.33 17.71 5.59
C ARG A 19 0.95 17.20 5.19
N GLN A 20 0.64 17.13 3.89
CA GLN A 20 -0.64 16.62 3.43
C GLN A 20 -0.81 15.13 3.76
N MET A 21 0.23 14.31 3.61
CA MET A 21 0.26 12.92 4.05
C MET A 21 -0.10 12.82 5.54
N THR A 22 0.56 13.61 6.39
CA THR A 22 0.29 13.67 7.84
C THR A 22 -1.18 13.99 8.12
N LEU A 23 -1.77 14.97 7.41
CA LEU A 23 -3.18 15.35 7.61
C LEU A 23 -4.15 14.26 7.17
N GLU A 24 -3.86 13.53 6.10
CA GLU A 24 -4.69 12.41 5.63
C GLU A 24 -4.62 11.21 6.59
N VAL A 25 -3.44 10.87 7.10
CA VAL A 25 -3.26 9.84 8.14
C VAL A 25 -3.97 10.25 9.44
N LYS A 26 -3.80 11.51 9.88
CA LYS A 26 -4.54 12.05 11.02
C LYS A 26 -6.05 11.90 10.86
N ALA A 27 -6.57 12.24 9.69
CA ALA A 27 -8.00 12.12 9.39
C ALA A 27 -8.50 10.67 9.50
N ALA A 28 -7.69 9.70 9.04
CA ALA A 28 -8.01 8.28 9.21
C ALA A 28 -7.99 7.85 10.68
N CYS A 29 -7.00 8.29 11.46
CA CYS A 29 -6.94 8.05 12.89
C CYS A 29 -8.14 8.64 13.64
N GLU A 30 -8.53 9.88 13.31
CA GLU A 30 -9.71 10.53 13.90
C GLU A 30 -11.01 9.77 13.56
N GLY A 31 -11.11 9.19 12.34
CA GLY A 31 -12.21 8.34 11.95
C GLY A 31 -12.22 7.02 12.75
N ALA A 32 -11.05 6.43 12.97
CA ALA A 32 -10.93 5.22 13.79
C ALA A 32 -11.32 5.47 15.25
N ILE A 33 -10.88 6.56 15.85
CA ILE A 33 -11.28 6.96 17.22
C ILE A 33 -12.80 7.18 17.29
N ALA A 34 -13.40 7.82 16.29
CA ALA A 34 -14.85 8.02 16.23
C ALA A 34 -15.64 6.69 16.07
N ALA A 35 -14.98 5.66 15.57
CA ALA A 35 -15.53 4.29 15.51
C ALA A 35 -15.31 3.50 16.80
N GLY A 36 -14.52 4.00 17.76
CA GLY A 36 -14.27 3.36 19.05
C GLY A 36 -12.89 2.70 19.18
N ALA A 37 -11.95 2.98 18.26
CA ALA A 37 -10.58 2.51 18.41
C ALA A 37 -9.91 3.20 19.62
N ASP A 38 -9.30 2.41 20.50
CA ASP A 38 -8.58 2.83 21.68
C ASP A 38 -7.05 2.74 21.53
N TYR A 39 -6.60 1.98 20.55
CA TYR A 39 -5.18 1.88 20.16
C TYR A 39 -5.04 1.94 18.64
N ILE A 40 -4.09 2.72 18.17
CA ILE A 40 -3.78 2.86 16.75
C ILE A 40 -2.27 2.81 16.55
N LEU A 41 -1.82 1.88 15.71
CA LEU A 41 -0.44 1.82 15.25
C LEU A 41 -0.36 2.31 13.81
N VAL A 42 0.42 3.34 13.56
CA VAL A 42 0.71 3.86 12.21
C VAL A 42 2.09 3.39 11.77
N ASN A 43 2.18 2.78 10.59
CA ASN A 43 3.46 2.47 9.95
C ASN A 43 3.69 3.51 8.83
N ASP A 44 4.71 4.37 8.99
CA ASP A 44 5.14 5.30 7.95
C ASP A 44 5.91 4.51 6.88
N ALA A 45 5.32 4.36 5.70
CA ALA A 45 5.76 3.37 4.70
C ALA A 45 6.12 3.99 3.33
N HIS A 46 6.38 5.30 3.26
CA HIS A 46 6.80 5.95 2.02
C HIS A 46 8.29 6.29 2.05
N ASP A 47 9.01 5.96 0.97
CA ASP A 47 10.43 6.27 0.74
C ASP A 47 11.31 5.87 1.96
N HIS A 48 11.87 6.82 2.69
CA HIS A 48 12.68 6.55 3.88
C HIS A 48 11.86 6.30 5.16
N ALA A 49 10.53 6.24 5.07
CA ALA A 49 9.61 6.01 6.19
C ALA A 49 9.77 7.06 7.33
N VAL A 50 9.91 8.34 6.94
CA VAL A 50 10.08 9.48 7.87
C VAL A 50 9.24 10.70 7.46
N ASN A 51 8.07 10.44 6.84
CA ASN A 51 7.24 11.46 6.22
C ASN A 51 6.25 12.11 7.20
N ILE A 52 5.80 11.35 8.20
CA ILE A 52 4.71 11.76 9.08
C ILE A 52 5.26 12.63 10.21
N ASP A 53 4.65 13.79 10.41
CA ASP A 53 4.84 14.60 11.61
C ASP A 53 4.01 14.02 12.76
N VAL A 54 4.65 13.21 13.59
CA VAL A 54 4.03 12.49 14.72
C VAL A 54 3.35 13.45 15.70
N SER A 55 3.85 14.69 15.84
CA SER A 55 3.28 15.70 16.76
C SER A 55 1.86 16.15 16.39
N GLN A 56 1.44 15.88 15.16
CA GLN A 56 0.10 16.22 14.65
C GLN A 56 -0.93 15.11 14.86
N LEU A 57 -0.49 13.90 15.21
CA LEU A 57 -1.39 12.75 15.38
C LEU A 57 -2.07 12.77 16.76
N PRO A 58 -3.24 12.11 16.92
CA PRO A 58 -3.89 11.94 18.22
C PRO A 58 -2.99 11.24 19.26
N GLU A 59 -3.18 11.55 20.54
CA GLU A 59 -2.33 11.07 21.64
C GLU A 59 -2.32 9.54 21.83
N CYS A 60 -3.35 8.83 21.35
CA CYS A 60 -3.43 7.35 21.41
C CYS A 60 -2.71 6.65 20.26
N VAL A 61 -2.02 7.38 19.38
CA VAL A 61 -1.35 6.82 18.20
C VAL A 61 0.13 6.55 18.51
N GLU A 62 0.56 5.33 18.23
CA GLU A 62 1.98 4.99 18.13
C GLU A 62 2.41 4.94 16.66
N VAL A 63 3.69 5.23 16.37
CA VAL A 63 4.20 5.29 15.00
C VAL A 63 5.49 4.50 14.86
N ILE A 64 5.50 3.57 13.91
CA ILE A 64 6.75 2.96 13.41
C ILE A 64 7.31 3.91 12.34
N ARG A 65 8.55 4.36 12.56
CA ARG A 65 9.29 5.23 11.64
C ARG A 65 10.59 4.55 11.22
N GLY A 66 10.84 4.54 9.93
CA GLY A 66 11.96 3.80 9.34
C GLY A 66 11.58 2.35 9.02
N TRP A 67 12.37 1.73 8.14
CA TRP A 67 12.17 0.34 7.76
C TRP A 67 12.80 -0.61 8.78
N THR A 68 12.02 -1.55 9.27
CA THR A 68 12.48 -2.56 10.24
C THR A 68 13.34 -3.65 9.60
N GLY A 69 13.23 -3.84 8.27
CA GLY A 69 13.84 -4.94 7.55
C GLY A 69 13.07 -6.27 7.63
N ASN A 70 11.86 -6.25 8.18
CA ASN A 70 10.97 -7.41 8.23
C ASN A 70 10.25 -7.58 6.88
N PRO A 71 10.01 -8.81 6.37
CA PRO A 71 9.23 -9.05 5.16
C PRO A 71 7.78 -8.52 5.21
N LEU A 72 7.20 -8.27 6.37
CA LEU A 72 5.89 -7.60 6.49
C LEU A 72 5.91 -6.14 6.02
N GLY A 73 7.10 -5.52 5.92
CA GLY A 73 7.31 -4.23 5.25
C GLY A 73 6.34 -3.14 5.69
N MET A 74 5.45 -2.73 4.77
CA MET A 74 4.51 -1.63 5.00
C MET A 74 3.44 -1.92 6.07
N VAL A 75 3.29 -3.18 6.51
CA VAL A 75 2.37 -3.58 7.59
C VAL A 75 3.11 -4.22 8.76
N ASP A 76 4.40 -3.95 8.89
CA ASP A 76 5.14 -4.43 10.04
C ASP A 76 4.59 -3.86 11.35
N GLY A 77 4.60 -4.66 12.39
CA GLY A 77 3.93 -4.38 13.66
C GLY A 77 2.50 -4.91 13.77
N VAL A 78 1.88 -5.37 12.64
CA VAL A 78 0.56 -6.00 12.69
C VAL A 78 0.68 -7.45 13.19
N ASP A 79 -0.26 -7.84 14.04
CA ASP A 79 -0.46 -9.22 14.49
C ASP A 79 -1.95 -9.51 14.71
N SER A 80 -2.29 -10.72 15.12
CA SER A 80 -3.68 -11.16 15.32
C SER A 80 -4.44 -10.47 16.46
N THR A 81 -3.82 -9.53 17.17
CA THR A 81 -4.49 -8.74 18.22
C THR A 81 -5.18 -7.49 17.65
N PHE A 82 -4.86 -7.12 16.40
CA PHE A 82 -5.51 -6.00 15.72
C PHE A 82 -6.87 -6.42 15.12
N ASP A 83 -7.87 -5.56 15.25
CA ASP A 83 -9.20 -5.79 14.70
C ASP A 83 -9.28 -5.49 13.20
N ALA A 84 -8.49 -4.55 12.69
CA ALA A 84 -8.51 -4.14 11.28
C ALA A 84 -7.25 -3.38 10.85
N VAL A 85 -7.02 -3.33 9.53
CA VAL A 85 -5.97 -2.51 8.90
C VAL A 85 -6.59 -1.55 7.88
N MET A 86 -6.03 -0.35 7.82
CA MET A 86 -6.38 0.71 6.88
C MET A 86 -5.14 1.17 6.11
N PHE A 87 -5.30 1.47 4.83
CA PHE A 87 -4.23 1.96 3.95
C PHE A 87 -4.54 3.38 3.48
N VAL A 88 -3.58 4.32 3.67
CA VAL A 88 -3.76 5.74 3.34
C VAL A 88 -2.60 6.24 2.48
N GLY A 89 -2.92 6.90 1.35
CA GLY A 89 -1.92 7.50 0.47
C GLY A 89 -1.34 6.55 -0.58
N TYR A 90 -1.95 5.41 -0.81
CA TYR A 90 -1.50 4.39 -1.75
C TYR A 90 -1.81 4.75 -3.21
N HIS A 91 -1.16 4.10 -4.14
CA HIS A 91 -1.27 4.37 -5.57
C HIS A 91 -1.31 3.07 -6.40
N SER A 92 -1.64 3.22 -7.68
CA SER A 92 -1.71 2.13 -8.66
C SER A 92 -0.39 1.39 -8.83
N ALA A 93 -0.49 0.10 -9.17
CA ALA A 93 0.64 -0.80 -9.40
C ALA A 93 1.54 -0.38 -10.56
N ALA A 94 2.76 -0.92 -10.60
CA ALA A 94 3.63 -0.86 -11.77
C ALA A 94 2.89 -1.32 -13.03
N GLY A 95 3.05 -0.59 -14.13
CA GLY A 95 2.38 -0.87 -15.41
C GLY A 95 0.95 -0.32 -15.53
N ARG A 96 0.37 0.26 -14.45
CA ARG A 96 -0.96 0.89 -14.49
C ARG A 96 -0.87 2.38 -14.81
N VAL A 97 -1.88 2.91 -15.49
CA VAL A 97 -1.93 4.32 -15.92
C VAL A 97 -2.68 5.23 -14.93
N GLY A 98 -3.08 4.71 -13.77
CA GLY A 98 -3.91 5.42 -12.78
C GLY A 98 -3.22 6.57 -12.05
N ASN A 99 -1.90 6.63 -12.11
CA ASN A 99 -1.11 7.67 -11.45
C ASN A 99 0.24 7.82 -12.17
N PRO A 100 0.76 9.05 -12.39
CA PRO A 100 2.12 9.23 -12.91
C PRO A 100 3.23 8.58 -12.08
N LEU A 101 2.96 8.33 -10.79
CA LEU A 101 3.88 7.66 -9.86
C LEU A 101 3.65 6.15 -9.77
N SER A 102 2.78 5.54 -10.60
CA SER A 102 2.48 4.11 -10.54
C SER A 102 3.75 3.27 -10.55
N HIS A 103 3.96 2.53 -9.47
CA HIS A 103 5.06 1.59 -9.31
C HIS A 103 4.67 0.52 -8.28
N THR A 104 5.48 -0.49 -8.09
CA THR A 104 5.32 -1.48 -7.01
C THR A 104 6.67 -1.64 -6.33
N HIS A 105 6.81 -1.08 -5.13
CA HIS A 105 7.98 -1.08 -4.26
C HIS A 105 9.22 -0.42 -4.88
N SER A 106 9.50 -0.69 -6.14
CA SER A 106 10.66 -0.18 -6.86
C SER A 106 10.27 0.39 -8.22
N THR A 107 10.87 1.52 -8.57
CA THR A 107 10.76 2.11 -9.92
C THR A 107 11.58 1.38 -10.98
N ALA A 108 12.37 0.37 -10.60
CA ALA A 108 13.13 -0.47 -11.51
C ALA A 108 12.25 -1.49 -12.27
N THR A 109 11.00 -1.68 -11.82
CA THR A 109 10.05 -2.60 -12.45
C THR A 109 9.18 -1.90 -13.50
N THR A 110 8.73 -2.65 -14.49
CA THR A 110 7.74 -2.21 -15.48
C THR A 110 6.37 -2.80 -15.20
N GLU A 111 6.33 -4.00 -14.63
CA GLU A 111 5.11 -4.69 -14.26
C GLU A 111 5.38 -5.65 -13.10
N VAL A 112 4.45 -5.75 -12.18
CA VAL A 112 4.43 -6.76 -11.12
C VAL A 112 3.04 -7.39 -11.10
N LYS A 113 2.99 -8.72 -11.06
CA LYS A 113 1.73 -9.48 -11.03
C LYS A 113 1.70 -10.48 -9.88
N LEU A 114 0.53 -10.61 -9.28
CA LEU A 114 0.21 -11.68 -8.33
C LEU A 114 -1.03 -12.41 -8.82
N ASN A 115 -0.89 -13.72 -9.09
CA ASN A 115 -1.93 -14.57 -9.69
C ASN A 115 -2.53 -13.95 -10.98
N GLY A 116 -1.66 -13.39 -11.83
CA GLY A 116 -2.03 -12.76 -13.10
C GLY A 116 -2.69 -11.38 -13.00
N LYS A 117 -2.92 -10.85 -11.78
CA LYS A 117 -3.48 -9.52 -11.54
C LYS A 117 -2.37 -8.49 -11.33
N PRO A 118 -2.54 -7.22 -11.74
CA PRO A 118 -1.61 -6.15 -11.38
C PRO A 118 -1.42 -6.10 -9.85
N CYS A 119 -0.17 -6.17 -9.42
CA CYS A 119 0.16 -6.27 -8.01
C CYS A 119 0.58 -4.91 -7.47
N SER A 120 -0.35 -4.20 -6.85
CA SER A 120 -0.05 -2.98 -6.09
C SER A 120 0.54 -3.32 -4.72
N GLU A 121 1.17 -2.34 -4.08
CA GLU A 121 1.60 -2.45 -2.68
C GLU A 121 0.41 -2.72 -1.76
N PHE A 122 -0.74 -2.10 -2.04
CA PHE A 122 -1.98 -2.41 -1.34
C PHE A 122 -2.34 -3.90 -1.43
N LEU A 123 -2.31 -4.50 -2.64
CA LEU A 123 -2.62 -5.93 -2.81
C LEU A 123 -1.62 -6.80 -2.04
N LEU A 124 -0.32 -6.52 -2.16
CA LEU A 124 0.73 -7.26 -1.45
C LEU A 124 0.48 -7.28 0.06
N PHE A 125 0.27 -6.12 0.64
CA PHE A 125 0.24 -5.99 2.09
C PHE A 125 -1.14 -6.23 2.69
N SER A 126 -2.24 -6.05 1.94
CA SER A 126 -3.56 -6.52 2.38
C SER A 126 -3.63 -8.06 2.48
N TRP A 127 -2.94 -8.77 1.57
CA TRP A 127 -2.82 -10.22 1.65
C TRP A 127 -1.88 -10.68 2.79
N ALA A 128 -0.85 -9.89 3.13
CA ALA A 128 -0.04 -10.12 4.32
C ALA A 128 -0.89 -10.02 5.60
N CYS A 129 -1.76 -9.01 5.70
CA CYS A 129 -2.71 -8.89 6.81
C CYS A 129 -3.70 -10.08 6.85
N ALA A 130 -4.22 -10.49 5.69
CA ALA A 130 -5.12 -11.64 5.60
C ALA A 130 -4.47 -12.94 6.08
N GLN A 131 -3.18 -13.14 5.80
CA GLN A 131 -2.41 -14.29 6.31
C GLN A 131 -2.35 -14.31 7.84
N LEU A 132 -2.36 -13.13 8.48
CA LEU A 132 -2.36 -12.97 9.93
C LEU A 132 -3.79 -12.99 10.53
N GLY A 133 -4.82 -13.13 9.68
CA GLY A 133 -6.22 -13.13 10.12
C GLY A 133 -6.79 -11.73 10.38
N VAL A 134 -6.10 -10.67 9.98
CA VAL A 134 -6.53 -9.29 10.20
C VAL A 134 -7.17 -8.71 8.94
N PRO A 135 -8.46 -8.28 8.98
CA PRO A 135 -9.14 -7.75 7.82
C PRO A 135 -8.63 -6.37 7.40
N THR A 136 -8.51 -6.16 6.09
CA THR A 136 -8.27 -4.84 5.51
C THR A 136 -9.62 -4.20 5.16
N VAL A 137 -9.94 -3.05 5.76
CA VAL A 137 -11.28 -2.47 5.71
C VAL A 137 -11.37 -1.13 4.98
N PHE A 138 -10.23 -0.43 4.82
CA PHE A 138 -10.22 0.90 4.23
C PHE A 138 -8.99 1.15 3.36
N LEU A 139 -9.21 1.86 2.25
CA LEU A 139 -8.15 2.32 1.34
C LEU A 139 -8.43 3.76 0.86
N ALA A 140 -7.46 4.66 1.07
CA ALA A 140 -7.40 5.95 0.41
C ALA A 140 -6.24 5.99 -0.58
N GLY A 141 -6.50 6.33 -1.84
CA GLY A 141 -5.49 6.28 -2.90
C GLY A 141 -5.92 6.96 -4.18
N ASP A 142 -5.27 6.62 -5.29
CA ASP A 142 -5.76 7.03 -6.59
C ASP A 142 -7.00 6.21 -7.03
N LYS A 143 -7.75 6.78 -7.99
CA LYS A 143 -9.03 6.22 -8.43
C LYS A 143 -8.88 4.81 -8.99
N MET A 144 -7.88 4.57 -9.85
CA MET A 144 -7.69 3.26 -10.48
C MET A 144 -7.33 2.20 -9.44
N LEU A 145 -6.47 2.52 -8.45
CA LEU A 145 -6.18 1.62 -7.35
C LEU A 145 -7.44 1.27 -6.56
N THR A 146 -8.29 2.27 -6.25
CA THR A 146 -9.53 2.04 -5.48
C THR A 146 -10.51 1.16 -6.26
N GLU A 147 -10.64 1.32 -7.58
CA GLU A 147 -11.46 0.50 -8.46
C GLU A 147 -10.91 -0.94 -8.55
N ASP A 148 -9.62 -1.11 -8.89
CA ASP A 148 -8.96 -2.43 -8.96
C ASP A 148 -9.08 -3.19 -7.62
N SER A 149 -9.03 -2.48 -6.48
CA SER A 149 -9.09 -3.08 -5.16
C SER A 149 -10.52 -3.51 -4.76
N GLN A 150 -11.55 -2.77 -5.14
CA GLN A 150 -12.94 -3.14 -4.88
C GLN A 150 -13.37 -4.40 -5.64
N ASP A 151 -12.81 -4.65 -6.83
CA ASP A 151 -13.04 -5.88 -7.58
C ASP A 151 -12.51 -7.13 -6.84
N LEU A 152 -11.47 -6.94 -6.03
CA LEU A 152 -10.85 -8.02 -5.24
C LEU A 152 -11.44 -8.12 -3.82
N HIS A 153 -11.96 -7.02 -3.29
CA HIS A 153 -12.44 -6.87 -1.92
C HIS A 153 -13.80 -6.13 -1.89
N PRO A 154 -14.93 -6.79 -2.12
CA PRO A 154 -16.22 -6.12 -2.24
C PRO A 154 -16.67 -5.35 -0.98
N LEU A 155 -16.15 -5.70 0.20
CA LEU A 155 -16.47 -5.03 1.49
C LEU A 155 -15.46 -3.94 1.87
N LEU A 156 -14.46 -3.67 1.01
CA LEU A 156 -13.49 -2.62 1.21
C LEU A 156 -14.14 -1.24 1.01
N HIS A 157 -14.02 -0.38 2.00
CA HIS A 157 -14.39 1.03 1.85
C HIS A 157 -13.23 1.82 1.24
N THR A 158 -13.52 2.65 0.24
CA THR A 158 -12.47 3.38 -0.49
C THR A 158 -12.74 4.87 -0.59
N VAL A 159 -11.66 5.66 -0.67
CA VAL A 159 -11.69 7.09 -1.02
C VAL A 159 -10.68 7.37 -2.13
N ALA A 160 -11.17 7.67 -3.33
CA ALA A 160 -10.33 8.17 -4.41
C ALA A 160 -10.02 9.65 -4.16
N VAL A 161 -8.78 9.98 -3.82
CA VAL A 161 -8.34 11.36 -3.56
C VAL A 161 -7.74 12.04 -4.78
N LYS A 162 -7.36 11.26 -5.78
CA LYS A 162 -6.78 11.72 -7.04
C LYS A 162 -7.11 10.77 -8.18
N ASP A 163 -6.99 11.26 -9.42
CA ASP A 163 -7.19 10.50 -10.66
C ASP A 163 -6.08 10.84 -11.65
N GLY A 164 -5.47 9.85 -12.30
CA GLY A 164 -4.45 10.04 -13.31
C GLY A 164 -5.00 10.75 -14.53
N PHE A 165 -4.26 11.73 -15.05
CA PHE A 165 -4.62 12.49 -16.24
C PHE A 165 -3.38 12.66 -17.15
N GLY A 166 -3.08 11.64 -17.93
CA GLY A 166 -1.81 11.55 -18.66
C GLY A 166 -0.62 11.56 -17.69
N GLY A 167 0.34 12.44 -17.92
CA GLY A 167 1.49 12.65 -17.01
C GLY A 167 1.18 13.58 -15.82
N ALA A 168 -0.09 13.92 -15.58
CA ALA A 168 -0.54 14.77 -14.49
C ALA A 168 -1.59 14.04 -13.61
N THR A 169 -2.08 14.73 -12.57
CA THR A 169 -3.17 14.23 -11.74
C THR A 169 -4.23 15.29 -11.52
N LYS A 170 -5.49 14.83 -11.45
CA LYS A 170 -6.63 15.61 -10.98
C LYS A 170 -6.90 15.25 -9.52
N CYS A 171 -6.67 16.16 -8.59
CA CYS A 171 -6.76 15.92 -7.16
C CYS A 171 -8.02 16.53 -6.56
N LEU A 172 -8.53 15.92 -5.49
CA LEU A 172 -9.47 16.59 -4.59
C LEU A 172 -8.75 17.76 -3.89
N GLN A 173 -9.54 18.75 -3.49
CA GLN A 173 -9.04 19.78 -2.58
C GLN A 173 -8.63 19.12 -1.25
N PRO A 174 -7.45 19.45 -0.67
CA PRO A 174 -6.88 18.75 0.48
C PRO A 174 -7.81 18.57 1.68
N ASN A 175 -8.53 19.62 2.09
CA ASN A 175 -9.46 19.51 3.23
C ASN A 175 -10.66 18.60 2.91
N LEU A 176 -11.11 18.55 1.64
CA LEU A 176 -12.17 17.65 1.22
C LEU A 176 -11.67 16.19 1.23
N ALA A 177 -10.42 15.96 0.84
CA ALA A 177 -9.80 14.62 0.93
C ALA A 177 -9.78 14.15 2.39
N CYS A 178 -9.24 14.95 3.30
CA CYS A 178 -9.21 14.63 4.74
C CYS A 178 -10.62 14.38 5.31
N LYS A 179 -11.60 15.22 4.96
CA LYS A 179 -12.99 15.02 5.41
C LYS A 179 -13.54 13.67 4.96
N LYS A 180 -13.38 13.32 3.68
CA LYS A 180 -13.85 12.04 3.12
C LYS A 180 -13.13 10.85 3.75
N ILE A 181 -11.82 10.94 3.97
CA ILE A 181 -11.03 9.90 4.62
C ILE A 181 -11.55 9.66 6.04
N ARG A 182 -11.73 10.72 6.84
CA ARG A 182 -12.26 10.60 8.20
C ARG A 182 -13.64 9.94 8.24
N GLU A 183 -14.58 10.42 7.43
CA GLU A 183 -15.94 9.90 7.38
C GLU A 183 -15.99 8.43 6.93
N MET A 184 -15.16 8.07 5.94
CA MET A 184 -15.19 6.73 5.38
C MET A 184 -14.41 5.71 6.24
N SER A 185 -13.31 6.11 6.89
CA SER A 185 -12.60 5.25 7.85
C SER A 185 -13.47 4.94 9.08
N GLU A 186 -14.21 5.92 9.59
CA GLU A 186 -15.20 5.69 10.65
C GLU A 186 -16.26 4.68 10.20
N LYS A 187 -16.82 4.85 9.01
CA LYS A 187 -17.82 3.93 8.44
C LYS A 187 -17.26 2.51 8.24
N ALA A 188 -16.02 2.41 7.74
CA ALA A 188 -15.36 1.14 7.48
C ALA A 188 -15.16 0.32 8.76
N LEU A 189 -14.83 0.97 9.88
CA LEU A 189 -14.63 0.30 11.16
C LEU A 189 -15.95 0.00 11.90
N LYS A 190 -17.04 0.68 11.58
CA LYS A 190 -18.39 0.40 12.14
C LYS A 190 -19.13 -0.73 11.44
N GLN A 191 -18.63 -1.26 10.32
CA GLN A 191 -19.22 -2.43 9.66
C GLN A 191 -18.96 -3.71 10.47
N ASP A 192 -19.65 -4.79 10.11
CA ASP A 192 -19.34 -6.12 10.66
C ASP A 192 -18.00 -6.63 10.10
N LEU A 193 -16.98 -6.60 10.93
CA LEU A 193 -15.62 -7.00 10.56
C LEU A 193 -15.46 -8.51 10.39
N SER A 194 -16.37 -9.33 10.93
CA SER A 194 -16.30 -10.79 10.83
C SER A 194 -16.37 -11.31 9.39
N HIS A 195 -16.91 -10.51 8.47
CA HIS A 195 -17.02 -10.82 7.04
C HIS A 195 -16.04 -10.04 6.17
N ALA A 196 -15.23 -9.15 6.74
CA ALA A 196 -14.31 -8.30 5.99
C ALA A 196 -12.97 -8.99 5.65
N GLY A 197 -12.74 -10.20 6.13
CA GLY A 197 -11.53 -10.99 5.84
C GLY A 197 -11.47 -11.45 4.39
N ILE A 198 -10.25 -11.53 3.85
CA ILE A 198 -9.95 -12.07 2.53
C ILE A 198 -9.58 -13.54 2.66
N THR A 199 -10.16 -14.40 1.83
CA THR A 199 -9.68 -15.77 1.70
C THR A 199 -8.53 -15.81 0.71
N LEU A 200 -7.34 -16.14 1.18
CA LEU A 200 -6.17 -16.28 0.32
C LEU A 200 -6.28 -17.54 -0.57
N PRO A 201 -5.76 -17.50 -1.81
CA PRO A 201 -5.66 -18.69 -2.65
C PRO A 201 -4.67 -19.70 -2.07
N GLU A 202 -4.80 -20.96 -2.48
CA GLU A 202 -3.90 -22.05 -2.04
C GLU A 202 -2.51 -21.97 -2.66
N GLU A 203 -2.37 -21.28 -3.80
CA GLU A 203 -1.11 -21.15 -4.54
C GLU A 203 -0.97 -19.72 -5.07
N PHE A 204 0.25 -19.23 -5.04
CA PHE A 204 0.63 -17.90 -5.46
C PHE A 204 1.61 -17.96 -6.62
N THR A 205 1.26 -17.30 -7.72
CA THR A 205 2.17 -17.03 -8.84
C THR A 205 2.56 -15.56 -8.79
N PHE A 206 3.84 -15.28 -8.53
CA PHE A 206 4.38 -13.94 -8.45
C PHE A 206 5.34 -13.68 -9.61
N GLU A 207 5.07 -12.65 -10.40
CA GLU A 207 5.85 -12.28 -11.59
C GLU A 207 6.33 -10.85 -11.47
N VAL A 208 7.60 -10.64 -11.78
CA VAL A 208 8.24 -9.32 -11.77
C VAL A 208 8.95 -9.09 -13.10
N SER A 209 8.57 -8.03 -13.81
CA SER A 209 9.21 -7.57 -15.03
C SER A 209 10.02 -6.30 -14.76
N TYR A 210 11.31 -6.32 -15.08
CA TYR A 210 12.25 -5.23 -14.84
C TYR A 210 12.49 -4.40 -16.09
N LYS A 211 12.83 -3.13 -15.90
CA LYS A 211 13.29 -2.24 -17.00
C LYS A 211 14.58 -2.73 -17.65
N GLU A 212 15.46 -3.32 -16.85
CA GLU A 212 16.78 -3.76 -17.28
C GLU A 212 16.93 -5.27 -17.18
N HIS A 213 17.36 -5.89 -18.27
CA HIS A 213 17.65 -7.33 -18.38
C HIS A 213 18.54 -7.85 -17.25
N LYS A 214 19.60 -7.11 -16.88
CA LYS A 214 20.54 -7.53 -15.84
C LYS A 214 19.85 -7.76 -14.49
N ASN A 215 18.79 -7.00 -14.18
CA ASN A 215 18.04 -7.13 -12.94
C ASN A 215 17.24 -8.45 -12.92
N ALA A 216 16.56 -8.78 -14.02
CA ALA A 216 15.85 -10.06 -14.14
C ALA A 216 16.81 -11.24 -13.97
N VAL A 217 17.95 -11.21 -14.67
CA VAL A 217 18.96 -12.28 -14.56
C VAL A 217 19.48 -12.41 -13.13
N SER A 218 19.92 -11.31 -12.50
CA SER A 218 20.47 -11.38 -11.14
C SER A 218 19.46 -11.83 -10.10
N LYS A 219 18.22 -11.35 -10.20
CA LYS A 219 17.13 -11.70 -9.25
C LYS A 219 16.57 -13.11 -9.50
N SER A 220 16.73 -13.69 -10.69
CA SER A 220 16.33 -15.07 -10.96
C SER A 220 17.13 -16.10 -10.14
N PHE A 221 18.27 -15.73 -9.57
CA PHE A 221 19.05 -16.57 -8.65
C PHE A 221 18.52 -16.58 -7.21
N TYR A 222 17.56 -15.69 -6.88
CA TYR A 222 16.89 -15.79 -5.59
C TYR A 222 16.07 -17.08 -5.51
N PRO A 223 16.16 -17.85 -4.41
CA PRO A 223 15.47 -19.15 -4.27
C PRO A 223 13.98 -19.08 -4.59
N GLY A 224 13.52 -19.97 -5.47
CA GLY A 224 12.13 -20.05 -5.90
C GLY A 224 11.80 -19.27 -7.18
N PHE A 225 12.66 -18.35 -7.63
CA PHE A 225 12.47 -17.71 -8.94
C PHE A 225 13.04 -18.52 -10.09
N THR A 226 12.40 -18.37 -11.23
CA THR A 226 12.87 -18.80 -12.56
C THR A 226 12.84 -17.63 -13.52
N LEU A 227 13.83 -17.54 -14.43
CA LEU A 227 13.82 -16.58 -15.51
C LEU A 227 12.82 -17.03 -16.59
N VAL A 228 11.78 -16.23 -16.84
CA VAL A 228 10.73 -16.53 -17.84
C VAL A 228 11.13 -16.04 -19.22
N ASP A 229 11.65 -14.82 -19.26
CA ASP A 229 12.19 -14.18 -20.47
C ASP A 229 13.32 -13.22 -20.09
N SER A 230 13.79 -12.38 -21.02
CA SER A 230 14.92 -11.49 -20.80
C SER A 230 14.70 -10.45 -19.68
N HIS A 231 13.47 -10.15 -19.30
CA HIS A 231 13.13 -9.10 -18.33
C HIS A 231 12.24 -9.59 -17.18
N THR A 232 11.72 -10.82 -17.25
CA THR A 232 10.69 -11.30 -16.33
C THR A 232 11.17 -12.53 -15.56
N ILE A 233 10.95 -12.50 -14.26
CA ILE A 233 11.12 -13.65 -13.34
C ILE A 233 9.77 -14.05 -12.77
N ARG A 234 9.63 -15.35 -12.43
CA ARG A 234 8.42 -15.92 -11.84
C ARG A 234 8.76 -16.85 -10.67
N MET A 235 7.97 -16.73 -9.61
CA MET A 235 7.93 -17.65 -8.49
C MET A 235 6.53 -18.27 -8.39
N VAL A 236 6.46 -19.57 -8.08
CA VAL A 236 5.21 -20.25 -7.71
C VAL A 236 5.42 -20.86 -6.32
N THR A 237 4.54 -20.58 -5.39
CA THR A 237 4.63 -21.07 -4.00
C THR A 237 3.24 -21.19 -3.38
N LYS A 238 3.13 -22.04 -2.33
CA LYS A 238 1.94 -22.12 -1.46
C LYS A 238 2.10 -21.34 -0.16
N ASN A 239 3.26 -20.76 0.07
CA ASN A 239 3.55 -19.98 1.27
C ASN A 239 3.67 -18.49 0.92
N TYR A 240 2.70 -17.69 1.31
CA TYR A 240 2.68 -16.26 1.01
C TYR A 240 3.90 -15.50 1.59
N THR A 241 4.47 -15.98 2.70
CA THR A 241 5.69 -15.39 3.27
C THR A 241 6.88 -15.44 2.31
N ASP A 242 6.93 -16.40 1.38
CA ASP A 242 7.99 -16.44 0.36
C ASP A 242 7.87 -15.30 -0.64
N ILE A 243 6.62 -14.87 -0.96
CA ILE A 243 6.35 -13.67 -1.77
C ILE A 243 6.86 -12.42 -1.04
N LEU A 244 6.53 -12.25 0.24
CA LEU A 244 6.95 -11.09 1.03
C LEU A 244 8.49 -11.03 1.15
N ARG A 245 9.16 -12.17 1.33
CA ARG A 245 10.64 -12.24 1.29
C ARG A 245 11.19 -11.88 -0.09
N ALA A 246 10.54 -12.36 -1.16
CA ALA A 246 10.93 -12.04 -2.52
C ALA A 246 10.79 -10.52 -2.79
N VAL A 247 9.74 -9.88 -2.30
CA VAL A 247 9.57 -8.41 -2.36
C VAL A 247 10.74 -7.72 -1.68
N LEU A 248 11.07 -8.08 -0.44
CA LEU A 248 12.15 -7.47 0.35
C LEU A 248 13.52 -7.53 -0.34
N PHE A 249 13.84 -8.62 -1.06
CA PHE A 249 15.17 -8.82 -1.63
C PHE A 249 15.24 -8.59 -3.15
N CYS A 250 14.12 -8.56 -3.84
CA CYS A 250 14.07 -8.50 -5.29
C CYS A 250 13.44 -7.23 -5.86
N LEU A 251 12.63 -6.49 -5.09
CA LEU A 251 12.06 -5.21 -5.48
C LEU A 251 12.73 -4.05 -4.77
#